data_7696b646db35f4d2b2111e9437ef211a
#
_entry.id   7696b646db35f4d2b2111e9437ef211a
#
_cell.length_a   1.000
_cell.length_b   1.000
_cell.length_c   1.000
_cell.angle_alpha   90.00
_cell.angle_beta   90.00
_cell.angle_gamma   90.00
#
_symmetry.space_group_name_H-M   'P 1'
#
loop_
_entity.id
_entity.type
_entity.pdbx_description
1 polymer ?
#
loop_
_entity_poly.entity_id
_entity_poly.type
_entity_poly.pdbx_seq_one_letter_code
_entity_poly.pdbx_strand_id
1 'polypeptide(L)'
;MKTKDQNKFLYFLSLPFIGIYYVVGFIFNILDYEFIGFTFIFKPLIIFLKYVSLGCYYTTYGIFYPLIYIYNLIIDKIYDSRKTKINLTEIAPYEEVNLDTSERASTEENTPEAKKKLSLGEMLKEKWDNLSINRERKRKIDEQNRKLILEIQKEKKRSETPVAFKYTAIDPKGKKETNIFIALSKMEVLTYLTNENFKVLSIQTSKLINILYGPDSQFQTKMSTKDLVFWLTQLSTYIKSGITLTESMRILSKQLGKKRSKKRLYDSIVYNLTLGESFSTSLAKQGKTFPALLISMIKTAEATGELESTLDDMANYYTEVENTRKAMVSALMYPTIISVFSVGVITFILLYVMPKFEGVYSEAGAKLNPFTQFLLDASAFLQLNIVKILLVALLIILINIILYKNVKEFRKFIQEVAMKLPLFGKIIIYKEMNIFAKTFASLLKNNVFITDSINLLYEVTSNEIYREIMLKTINNIARGEKISESFYNQWAVPEVAYYMIVTGESTGELAEMMEKVANYYQVEHKSLIDNLQALLEPVMIIFLAVVVGGIVLAVILPMFGLYEQIK
;
A
#
# COMPACT_ATOMS: atom_id res chain seq x y z
N MET A 1 -2.91 35.06 14.49
CA MET A 1 -3.05 34.43 13.16
C MET A 1 -3.03 32.88 13.19
N LYS A 2 -2.58 32.24 14.30
CA LYS A 2 -2.48 30.76 14.44
C LYS A 2 -3.81 30.03 14.73
N THR A 3 -4.79 30.64 15.36
CA THR A 3 -6.08 30.02 15.73
C THR A 3 -7.04 29.81 14.55
N LYS A 4 -6.89 30.58 13.46
CA LYS A 4 -7.78 30.52 12.29
C LYS A 4 -7.49 29.30 11.39
N ASP A 5 -6.24 28.82 11.34
CA ASP A 5 -5.87 27.68 10.49
C ASP A 5 -6.10 26.31 11.18
N GLN A 6 -6.12 26.27 12.50
CA GLN A 6 -6.47 25.09 13.28
C GLN A 6 -7.96 24.76 13.19
N ASN A 7 -8.80 25.79 13.24
CA ASN A 7 -10.24 25.64 13.02
C ASN A 7 -10.54 25.16 11.59
N LYS A 8 -9.72 25.53 10.60
CA LYS A 8 -9.87 25.04 9.23
C LYS A 8 -9.51 23.56 9.07
N PHE A 9 -8.51 23.04 9.80
CA PHE A 9 -8.13 21.63 9.73
C PHE A 9 -9.17 20.73 10.40
N LEU A 10 -9.69 21.12 11.57
CA LEU A 10 -10.81 20.44 12.24
C LEU A 10 -12.09 20.52 11.42
N TYR A 11 -12.35 21.66 10.80
CA TYR A 11 -13.47 21.84 9.87
C TYR A 11 -13.32 20.93 8.64
N PHE A 12 -12.13 20.80 8.07
CA PHE A 12 -11.84 19.91 6.94
C PHE A 12 -12.01 18.41 7.31
N LEU A 13 -11.63 18.01 8.53
CA LEU A 13 -11.84 16.65 9.04
C LEU A 13 -13.32 16.34 9.29
N SER A 14 -14.12 17.36 9.63
CA SER A 14 -15.56 17.24 9.87
C SER A 14 -16.40 17.34 8.58
N LEU A 15 -15.83 17.85 7.48
CA LEU A 15 -16.51 18.01 6.18
C LEU A 15 -17.25 16.77 5.68
N PRO A 16 -16.69 15.53 5.74
CA PRO A 16 -17.41 14.33 5.34
C PRO A 16 -18.68 14.09 6.18
N PHE A 17 -18.62 14.34 7.48
CA PHE A 17 -19.75 14.13 8.40
C PHE A 17 -20.81 15.23 8.25
N ILE A 18 -20.37 16.45 8.00
CA ILE A 18 -21.26 17.59 7.65
C ILE A 18 -21.91 17.34 6.28
N GLY A 19 -21.15 16.84 5.30
CA GLY A 19 -21.67 16.46 3.99
C GLY A 19 -22.76 15.38 4.09
N ILE A 20 -22.54 14.33 4.88
CA ILE A 20 -23.53 13.27 5.15
C ILE A 20 -24.77 13.87 5.83
N TYR A 21 -24.60 14.77 6.80
CA TYR A 21 -25.71 15.45 7.48
C TYR A 21 -26.59 16.25 6.52
N TYR A 22 -25.98 17.01 5.59
CA TYR A 22 -26.73 17.78 4.59
C TYR A 22 -27.36 16.90 3.50
N VAL A 23 -26.67 15.85 3.07
CA VAL A 23 -27.22 14.88 2.08
C VAL A 23 -28.41 14.14 2.70
N VAL A 24 -28.30 13.68 3.94
CA VAL A 24 -29.43 13.05 4.67
C VAL A 24 -30.58 14.04 4.88
N GLY A 25 -30.29 15.30 5.19
CA GLY A 25 -31.29 16.37 5.29
C GLY A 25 -31.96 16.70 3.96
N PHE A 26 -31.22 16.71 2.85
CA PHE A 26 -31.72 16.94 1.51
C PHE A 26 -32.60 15.77 1.01
N ILE A 27 -32.16 14.53 1.23
CA ILE A 27 -32.96 13.33 0.94
C ILE A 27 -34.26 13.35 1.75
N PHE A 28 -34.21 13.81 3.01
CA PHE A 28 -35.38 13.95 3.87
C PHE A 28 -36.39 14.95 3.33
N ASN A 29 -35.92 16.11 2.85
CA ASN A 29 -36.78 17.12 2.25
C ASN A 29 -37.43 16.67 0.93
N ILE A 30 -36.76 15.84 0.14
CA ILE A 30 -37.31 15.26 -1.10
C ILE A 30 -38.36 14.20 -0.76
N LEU A 31 -38.12 13.33 0.23
CA LEU A 31 -39.02 12.25 0.63
C LEU A 31 -40.27 12.75 1.38
N ASP A 32 -40.18 13.89 2.07
CA ASP A 32 -41.35 14.51 2.73
C ASP A 32 -42.39 15.07 1.73
N TYR A 33 -41.98 15.32 0.48
CA TYR A 33 -42.87 15.84 -0.57
C TYR A 33 -43.63 14.78 -1.37
N GLU A 34 -43.18 13.53 -1.42
CA GLU A 34 -43.76 12.56 -2.35
C GLU A 34 -44.41 11.31 -1.74
N PHE A 35 -44.21 10.96 -0.42
CA PHE A 35 -44.76 9.68 0.08
C PHE A 35 -45.02 9.66 1.59
N ILE A 36 -46.24 9.99 1.99
CA ILE A 36 -46.68 10.05 3.42
C ILE A 36 -46.56 8.67 4.15
N GLY A 37 -46.65 7.53 3.44
CA GLY A 37 -46.55 6.18 4.03
C GLY A 37 -45.10 5.71 4.26
N PHE A 38 -44.13 6.17 3.46
CA PHE A 38 -42.74 5.76 3.54
C PHE A 38 -41.98 6.50 4.66
N THR A 39 -42.38 7.74 4.94
CA THR A 39 -41.81 8.57 6.00
C THR A 39 -42.03 7.99 7.40
N PHE A 40 -43.15 7.31 7.65
CA PHE A 40 -43.43 6.77 8.98
C PHE A 40 -42.51 5.62 9.39
N ILE A 41 -42.07 4.79 8.43
CA ILE A 41 -41.18 3.63 8.67
C ILE A 41 -39.70 4.07 8.74
N PHE A 42 -39.29 5.01 7.90
CA PHE A 42 -37.88 5.38 7.78
C PHE A 42 -37.46 6.63 8.58
N LYS A 43 -38.42 7.42 9.09
CA LYS A 43 -38.15 8.59 9.92
C LYS A 43 -37.26 8.29 11.15
N PRO A 44 -37.46 7.18 11.91
CA PRO A 44 -36.57 6.83 13.02
C PRO A 44 -35.15 6.48 12.57
N LEU A 45 -34.99 5.80 11.41
CA LEU A 45 -33.69 5.42 10.86
C LEU A 45 -32.89 6.65 10.40
N ILE A 46 -33.57 7.60 9.77
CA ILE A 46 -32.95 8.85 9.30
C ILE A 46 -32.57 9.74 10.49
N ILE A 47 -33.42 9.82 11.51
CA ILE A 47 -33.12 10.53 12.76
C ILE A 47 -31.93 9.85 13.46
N PHE A 48 -31.88 8.53 13.49
CA PHE A 48 -30.75 7.76 14.03
C PHE A 48 -29.45 8.05 13.31
N LEU A 49 -29.42 7.99 11.96
CA LEU A 49 -28.25 8.33 11.14
C LEU A 49 -27.78 9.77 11.38
N LYS A 50 -28.72 10.71 11.57
CA LYS A 50 -28.43 12.09 11.92
C LYS A 50 -27.75 12.21 13.28
N TYR A 51 -28.22 11.48 14.32
CA TYR A 51 -27.61 11.49 15.65
C TYR A 51 -26.30 10.70 15.71
N VAL A 52 -26.14 9.61 14.93
CA VAL A 52 -24.87 8.89 14.82
C VAL A 52 -23.80 9.77 14.14
N SER A 53 -24.15 10.49 13.07
CA SER A 53 -23.21 11.42 12.43
C SER A 53 -22.79 12.56 13.36
N LEU A 54 -23.74 13.07 14.15
CA LEU A 54 -23.48 14.10 15.17
C LEU A 54 -22.64 13.53 16.33
N GLY A 55 -22.92 12.32 16.79
CA GLY A 55 -22.13 11.61 17.81
C GLY A 55 -20.69 11.34 17.35
N CYS A 56 -20.51 10.90 16.11
CA CYS A 56 -19.18 10.74 15.50
C CYS A 56 -18.43 12.08 15.37
N TYR A 57 -19.14 13.17 15.09
CA TYR A 57 -18.57 14.52 15.09
C TYR A 57 -18.05 14.92 16.46
N TYR A 58 -18.87 14.77 17.52
CA TYR A 58 -18.44 15.14 18.87
C TYR A 58 -17.39 14.21 19.47
N THR A 59 -17.40 12.92 19.15
CA THR A 59 -16.35 11.98 19.59
C THR A 59 -15.03 12.23 18.88
N THR A 60 -15.04 12.51 17.57
CA THR A 60 -13.81 12.93 16.85
C THR A 60 -13.28 14.25 17.39
N TYR A 61 -14.13 15.21 17.64
CA TYR A 61 -13.73 16.50 18.24
C TYR A 61 -13.16 16.31 19.66
N GLY A 62 -13.82 15.50 20.50
CA GLY A 62 -13.39 15.21 21.88
C GLY A 62 -12.07 14.43 21.97
N ILE A 63 -11.79 13.52 21.01
CA ILE A 63 -10.57 12.70 21.00
C ILE A 63 -9.39 13.49 20.39
N PHE A 64 -9.62 14.23 19.32
CA PHE A 64 -8.54 14.93 18.60
C PHE A 64 -8.20 16.30 19.17
N TYR A 65 -9.12 16.98 19.86
CA TYR A 65 -8.85 18.27 20.47
C TYR A 65 -7.73 18.22 21.54
N PRO A 66 -7.71 17.26 22.48
CA PRO A 66 -6.60 17.13 23.42
C PRO A 66 -5.28 16.78 22.74
N LEU A 67 -5.31 15.93 21.69
CA LEU A 67 -4.11 15.56 20.94
C LEU A 67 -3.52 16.74 20.16
N ILE A 68 -4.38 17.57 19.56
CA ILE A 68 -3.98 18.80 18.88
C ILE A 68 -3.46 19.83 19.89
N TYR A 69 -4.07 19.92 21.08
CA TYR A 69 -3.59 20.76 22.15
C TYR A 69 -2.19 20.36 22.63
N ILE A 70 -1.96 19.06 22.87
CA ILE A 70 -0.63 18.51 23.23
C ILE A 70 0.38 18.72 22.11
N TYR A 71 0.00 18.50 20.86
CA TYR A 71 0.85 18.74 19.68
C TYR A 71 1.29 20.21 19.60
N ASN A 72 0.39 21.15 19.84
CA ASN A 72 0.70 22.59 19.83
C ASN A 72 1.61 22.99 21.01
N LEU A 73 1.39 22.42 22.18
CA LEU A 73 2.21 22.64 23.36
C LEU A 73 3.66 22.14 23.15
N ILE A 74 3.81 21.03 22.41
CA ILE A 74 5.13 20.51 22.01
C ILE A 74 5.77 21.41 20.96
N ILE A 75 5.01 21.89 19.97
CA ILE A 75 5.52 22.79 18.92
C ILE A 75 5.92 24.15 19.50
N ASP A 76 5.13 24.72 20.39
CA ASP A 76 5.45 25.99 21.03
C ASP A 76 6.70 25.85 21.90
N LYS A 77 6.87 24.74 22.61
CA LYS A 77 8.09 24.45 23.39
C LYS A 77 9.33 24.25 22.50
N ILE A 78 9.16 23.65 21.32
CA ILE A 78 10.23 23.52 20.31
C ILE A 78 10.54 24.90 19.67
N TYR A 79 9.53 25.73 19.48
CA TYR A 79 9.70 27.06 18.89
C TYR A 79 10.38 28.04 19.86
N ASP A 80 10.04 28.00 21.14
CA ASP A 80 10.68 28.81 22.17
C ASP A 80 12.12 28.35 22.45
N SER A 81 12.40 27.04 22.42
CA SER A 81 13.79 26.55 22.51
C SER A 81 14.66 26.90 21.29
N ARG A 82 14.04 27.20 20.13
CA ARG A 82 14.76 27.75 18.96
C ARG A 82 14.97 29.26 19.02
N LYS A 83 14.09 30.01 19.68
CA LYS A 83 14.23 31.45 19.89
C LYS A 83 15.39 31.78 20.83
N THR A 84 15.67 30.94 21.82
CA THR A 84 16.73 31.11 22.78
C THR A 84 18.13 30.80 22.23
N LYS A 85 18.28 30.28 21.01
CA LYS A 85 19.56 29.97 20.36
C LYS A 85 19.96 30.91 19.23
N ILE A 86 19.28 32.01 19.03
CA ILE A 86 19.65 33.04 18.04
C ILE A 86 19.76 34.39 18.76
N ASN A 87 20.71 34.47 19.70
CA ASN A 87 21.37 35.72 20.04
C ASN A 87 22.70 35.74 19.33
N LEU A 88 22.70 36.31 18.15
CA LEU A 88 23.90 36.66 17.38
C LEU A 88 24.34 38.06 17.81
N THR A 89 25.18 38.13 18.83
CA THR A 89 26.06 39.25 19.06
C THR A 89 27.46 38.68 19.21
N GLU A 90 28.38 39.33 18.50
CA GLU A 90 29.83 39.12 18.47
C GLU A 90 30.41 38.16 17.43
N ILE A 91 30.69 38.68 16.25
CA ILE A 91 31.77 38.22 15.39
C ILE A 91 32.61 39.44 15.00
N ALA A 92 33.81 39.44 15.49
CA ALA A 92 34.88 40.39 15.14
C ALA A 92 35.30 40.28 13.67
N PRO A 93 35.88 41.31 13.06
CA PRO A 93 36.22 41.33 11.63
C PRO A 93 37.45 40.48 11.36
N TYR A 94 37.38 39.64 10.31
CA TYR A 94 38.52 38.91 9.78
C TYR A 94 39.17 39.67 8.63
N GLU A 95 40.49 39.77 8.71
CA GLU A 95 41.42 40.34 7.72
C GLU A 95 41.29 39.67 6.34
N GLU A 96 41.39 40.52 5.32
CA GLU A 96 41.51 40.13 3.90
C GLU A 96 42.85 39.41 3.66
N VAL A 97 42.78 38.17 3.16
CA VAL A 97 43.95 37.52 2.56
C VAL A 97 43.84 37.69 1.04
N ASN A 98 44.69 38.56 0.52
CA ASN A 98 44.97 38.70 -0.92
C ASN A 98 45.55 37.39 -1.46
N LEU A 99 44.94 36.85 -2.48
CA LEU A 99 45.55 35.85 -3.37
C LEU A 99 45.56 36.42 -4.78
N ASP A 100 46.73 36.94 -5.12
CA ASP A 100 47.16 37.18 -6.49
C ASP A 100 47.05 35.90 -7.31
N THR A 101 46.37 35.99 -8.45
CA THR A 101 46.59 35.09 -9.57
C THR A 101 46.69 35.91 -10.84
N SER A 102 47.94 36.02 -11.28
CA SER A 102 48.36 36.51 -12.56
C SER A 102 47.84 35.70 -13.73
N GLU A 103 47.37 36.43 -14.69
CA GLU A 103 47.50 36.26 -16.13
C GLU A 103 47.47 34.90 -16.82
N ARG A 104 46.45 34.71 -17.65
CA ARG A 104 46.71 34.47 -19.09
C ARG A 104 45.52 34.96 -19.94
N ALA A 105 45.80 36.00 -20.70
CA ALA A 105 44.94 36.47 -21.78
C ALA A 105 44.96 35.47 -22.94
N SER A 106 43.82 35.18 -23.50
CA SER A 106 43.69 34.83 -24.90
C SER A 106 42.46 35.56 -25.49
N THR A 107 42.79 36.39 -26.41
CA THR A 107 41.98 37.17 -27.34
C THR A 107 41.05 36.25 -28.11
N GLU A 108 39.76 36.50 -28.06
CA GLU A 108 38.84 36.11 -29.14
C GLU A 108 37.74 37.18 -29.37
N GLU A 109 37.45 37.36 -30.62
CA GLU A 109 36.78 38.42 -31.32
C GLU A 109 35.38 38.80 -30.88
N ASN A 110 35.08 40.09 -30.97
CA ASN A 110 33.77 40.70 -30.88
C ASN A 110 32.87 40.30 -32.05
N THR A 111 31.74 39.65 -31.71
CA THR A 111 30.52 39.73 -32.52
C THR A 111 29.38 40.23 -31.65
N PRO A 112 28.56 41.20 -32.09
CA PRO A 112 27.53 41.75 -31.21
C PRO A 112 26.31 40.82 -31.16
N GLU A 113 26.15 40.13 -30.01
CA GLU A 113 24.94 39.38 -29.72
C GLU A 113 23.73 40.32 -29.54
N ALA A 114 22.71 40.06 -30.31
CA ALA A 114 21.41 40.71 -30.23
C ALA A 114 20.83 40.53 -28.82
N LYS A 115 20.58 41.61 -28.09
CA LYS A 115 19.91 41.64 -26.79
C LYS A 115 18.52 41.01 -26.92
N LYS A 116 18.38 39.75 -26.50
CA LYS A 116 17.10 39.06 -26.35
C LYS A 116 16.27 39.83 -25.32
N LYS A 117 15.14 40.39 -25.68
CA LYS A 117 14.20 41.02 -24.74
C LYS A 117 13.70 39.94 -23.78
N LEU A 118 14.11 40.01 -22.50
CA LEU A 118 13.61 39.14 -21.43
C LEU A 118 12.09 39.33 -21.27
N SER A 119 11.37 38.25 -21.03
CA SER A 119 9.95 38.29 -20.72
C SER A 119 9.72 39.03 -19.38
N LEU A 120 8.54 39.63 -19.22
CA LEU A 120 8.17 40.35 -17.97
C LEU A 120 8.38 39.51 -16.71
N GLY A 121 8.15 38.18 -16.81
CA GLY A 121 8.38 37.21 -15.72
C GLY A 121 9.86 37.03 -15.40
N GLU A 122 10.75 37.07 -16.39
CA GLU A 122 12.20 36.95 -16.23
C GLU A 122 12.77 38.22 -15.60
N MET A 123 12.28 39.41 -16.01
CA MET A 123 12.66 40.71 -15.42
C MET A 123 12.20 40.81 -13.94
N LEU A 124 11.03 40.32 -13.61
CA LEU A 124 10.55 40.28 -12.20
C LEU A 124 11.36 39.32 -11.37
N LYS A 125 11.77 38.18 -11.93
CA LYS A 125 12.61 37.18 -11.25
C LYS A 125 14.03 37.73 -11.03
N GLU A 126 14.61 38.41 -12.00
CA GLU A 126 15.90 39.06 -11.89
C GLU A 126 15.91 40.21 -10.87
N LYS A 127 14.85 41.02 -10.80
CA LYS A 127 14.66 42.02 -9.74
C LYS A 127 14.51 41.40 -8.37
N TRP A 128 13.81 40.25 -8.25
CA TRP A 128 13.63 39.55 -6.99
C TRP A 128 14.92 38.88 -6.50
N ASP A 129 15.70 38.29 -7.42
CA ASP A 129 17.01 37.71 -7.14
C ASP A 129 18.05 38.79 -6.76
N ASN A 130 17.84 40.03 -7.20
CA ASN A 130 18.72 41.17 -6.94
C ASN A 130 18.42 41.93 -5.63
N LEU A 131 17.37 41.60 -4.89
CA LEU A 131 17.14 42.14 -3.55
C LEU A 131 18.28 41.73 -2.62
N SER A 132 18.82 42.70 -1.85
CA SER A 132 19.98 42.50 -0.94
C SER A 132 19.84 41.29 -0.02
N ILE A 133 18.61 41.07 0.49
CA ILE A 133 18.23 39.94 1.36
C ILE A 133 18.38 38.59 0.63
N ASN A 134 18.03 38.51 -0.65
CA ASN A 134 18.15 37.29 -1.42
C ASN A 134 19.56 36.99 -1.87
N ARG A 135 20.36 38.03 -2.16
CA ARG A 135 21.81 37.88 -2.41
C ARG A 135 22.55 37.37 -1.20
N GLU A 136 22.27 37.90 -0.01
CA GLU A 136 22.88 37.46 1.25
C GLU A 136 22.46 36.02 1.60
N ARG A 137 21.20 35.65 1.38
CA ARG A 137 20.71 34.28 1.57
C ARG A 137 21.41 33.31 0.61
N LYS A 138 21.61 33.70 -0.64
CA LYS A 138 22.29 32.89 -1.67
C LYS A 138 23.77 32.69 -1.33
N ARG A 139 24.47 33.75 -0.86
CA ARG A 139 25.85 33.67 -0.37
C ARG A 139 26.00 32.73 0.82
N LYS A 140 25.14 32.84 1.84
CA LYS A 140 25.13 31.92 3.00
C LYS A 140 24.92 30.46 2.61
N ILE A 141 24.05 30.18 1.64
CA ILE A 141 23.82 28.85 1.10
C ILE A 141 25.06 28.31 0.37
N ASP A 142 25.71 29.14 -0.45
CA ASP A 142 26.89 28.75 -1.20
C ASP A 142 28.09 28.51 -0.26
N GLU A 143 28.26 29.32 0.80
CA GLU A 143 29.26 29.10 1.85
C GLU A 143 29.00 27.80 2.62
N GLN A 144 27.77 27.52 3.02
CA GLN A 144 27.42 26.27 3.70
C GLN A 144 27.75 25.07 2.83
N ASN A 145 27.41 25.14 1.53
CA ASN A 145 27.70 24.07 0.58
C ASN A 145 29.24 23.87 0.45
N ARG A 146 30.01 24.94 0.29
CA ARG A 146 31.50 24.86 0.22
C ARG A 146 32.10 24.26 1.48
N LYS A 147 31.68 24.70 2.67
CA LYS A 147 32.15 24.15 3.95
C LYS A 147 31.85 22.66 4.07
N LEU A 148 30.64 22.25 3.71
CA LEU A 148 30.21 20.84 3.72
C LEU A 148 31.04 19.98 2.75
N ILE A 149 31.31 20.49 1.54
CA ILE A 149 32.15 19.79 0.55
C ILE A 149 33.55 19.54 1.11
N LEU A 150 34.18 20.57 1.70
CA LEU A 150 35.53 20.47 2.30
C LEU A 150 35.56 19.51 3.51
N GLU A 151 34.51 19.51 4.33
CA GLU A 151 34.37 18.60 5.48
C GLU A 151 34.25 17.14 5.02
N ILE A 152 33.38 16.87 4.04
CA ILE A 152 33.18 15.52 3.51
C ILE A 152 34.42 15.01 2.76
N GLN A 153 35.14 15.87 2.02
CA GLN A 153 36.39 15.50 1.34
C GLN A 153 37.49 15.07 2.32
N LYS A 154 37.51 15.63 3.54
CA LYS A 154 38.41 15.20 4.61
C LYS A 154 37.99 13.88 5.27
N GLU A 155 36.73 13.54 5.22
CA GLU A 155 36.15 12.35 5.85
C GLU A 155 36.22 11.13 4.91
N LYS A 156 37.35 10.41 4.88
CA LYS A 156 37.59 9.21 4.04
C LYS A 156 36.84 7.95 4.53
N LYS A 157 35.78 8.08 5.30
CA LYS A 157 35.05 6.94 5.86
C LYS A 157 34.11 6.36 4.82
N ARG A 158 34.41 5.17 4.32
CA ARG A 158 33.54 4.34 3.48
C ARG A 158 33.05 3.15 4.31
N SER A 159 31.75 2.90 4.30
CA SER A 159 31.16 1.71 4.94
C SER A 159 31.29 0.51 3.99
N GLU A 160 31.49 -0.70 4.53
CA GLU A 160 31.47 -1.95 3.75
C GLU A 160 30.06 -2.30 3.27
N THR A 161 29.05 -1.88 4.05
CA THR A 161 27.64 -2.09 3.72
C THR A 161 26.96 -0.76 3.43
N PRO A 162 25.94 -0.72 2.53
CA PRO A 162 25.18 0.48 2.25
C PRO A 162 24.49 1.03 3.50
N VAL A 163 24.53 2.35 3.69
CA VAL A 163 24.04 3.07 4.86
C VAL A 163 23.05 4.15 4.41
N ALA A 164 21.99 4.38 5.19
CA ALA A 164 21.04 5.44 4.91
C ALA A 164 21.57 6.80 5.41
N PHE A 165 21.64 7.77 4.50
CA PHE A 165 22.01 9.16 4.76
C PHE A 165 20.80 10.06 4.57
N LYS A 166 20.48 10.85 5.59
CA LYS A 166 19.50 11.93 5.49
C LYS A 166 20.19 13.17 4.97
N TYR A 167 19.79 13.64 3.80
CA TYR A 167 20.31 14.87 3.22
C TYR A 167 19.28 15.98 3.20
N THR A 168 19.76 17.20 3.22
CA THR A 168 18.98 18.41 2.97
C THR A 168 19.69 19.20 1.88
N ALA A 169 18.99 19.44 0.78
CA ALA A 169 19.54 20.12 -0.38
C ALA A 169 18.50 21.07 -1.00
N ILE A 170 18.97 21.97 -1.85
CA ILE A 170 18.13 22.87 -2.65
C ILE A 170 18.15 22.36 -4.08
N ASP A 171 16.98 22.10 -4.63
CA ASP A 171 16.83 21.66 -6.02
C ASP A 171 17.18 22.78 -7.02
N PRO A 172 17.40 22.49 -8.31
CA PRO A 172 17.67 23.50 -9.32
C PRO A 172 16.58 24.57 -9.46
N LYS A 173 15.37 24.29 -8.97
CA LYS A 173 14.23 25.22 -8.93
C LYS A 173 14.22 26.11 -7.68
N GLY A 174 15.21 26.00 -6.80
CA GLY A 174 15.33 26.80 -5.58
C GLY A 174 14.51 26.28 -4.40
N LYS A 175 13.88 25.10 -4.48
CA LYS A 175 13.08 24.52 -3.41
C LYS A 175 13.96 23.67 -2.49
N LYS A 176 13.86 23.91 -1.16
CA LYS A 176 14.55 23.11 -0.15
C LYS A 176 13.87 21.74 -0.02
N GLU A 177 14.63 20.68 -0.21
CA GLU A 177 14.19 19.29 -0.07
C GLU A 177 15.02 18.57 0.99
N THR A 178 14.35 17.74 1.80
CA THR A 178 15.00 16.84 2.76
C THR A 178 14.54 15.43 2.43
N ASN A 179 15.50 14.55 2.11
CA ASN A 179 15.20 13.17 1.75
C ASN A 179 16.31 12.24 2.30
N ILE A 180 16.20 10.94 2.03
CA ILE A 180 17.15 9.92 2.45
C ILE A 180 17.74 9.27 1.20
N PHE A 181 19.04 9.03 1.22
CA PHE A 181 19.77 8.36 0.17
C PHE A 181 20.57 7.20 0.77
N ILE A 182 20.60 6.05 0.09
CA ILE A 182 21.37 4.88 0.53
C ILE A 182 22.65 4.83 -0.30
N ALA A 183 23.80 4.90 0.36
CA ALA A 183 25.13 4.87 -0.27
C ALA A 183 26.17 4.27 0.68
N LEU A 184 27.37 4.02 0.18
CA LEU A 184 28.48 3.52 0.99
C LEU A 184 29.22 4.64 1.73
N SER A 185 29.10 5.90 1.27
CA SER A 185 29.78 7.05 1.87
C SER A 185 28.99 8.35 1.70
N LYS A 186 29.26 9.34 2.56
CA LYS A 186 28.74 10.70 2.40
C LYS A 186 29.21 11.35 1.09
N MET A 187 30.41 10.98 0.62
CA MET A 187 30.99 11.49 -0.61
C MET A 187 30.17 11.05 -1.82
N GLU A 188 29.71 9.79 -1.86
CA GLU A 188 28.85 9.29 -2.93
C GLU A 188 27.54 10.06 -2.99
N VAL A 189 26.90 10.32 -1.83
CA VAL A 189 25.68 11.12 -1.76
C VAL A 189 25.92 12.54 -2.29
N LEU A 190 27.03 13.15 -1.88
CA LEU A 190 27.42 14.50 -2.32
C LEU A 190 27.64 14.54 -3.83
N THR A 191 28.40 13.60 -4.39
CA THR A 191 28.70 13.52 -5.83
C THR A 191 27.43 13.37 -6.65
N TYR A 192 26.54 12.45 -6.23
CA TYR A 192 25.26 12.27 -6.91
C TYR A 192 24.41 13.54 -6.92
N LEU A 193 24.24 14.18 -5.76
CA LEU A 193 23.43 15.40 -5.64
C LEU A 193 24.04 16.58 -6.41
N THR A 194 25.35 16.67 -6.46
CA THR A 194 26.06 17.72 -7.22
C THR A 194 25.90 17.51 -8.73
N ASN A 195 26.01 16.27 -9.22
CA ASN A 195 25.78 15.93 -10.62
C ASN A 195 24.34 16.24 -11.08
N GLU A 196 23.36 16.11 -10.18
CA GLU A 196 21.97 16.52 -10.43
C GLU A 196 21.70 18.02 -10.18
N ASN A 197 22.77 18.84 -10.02
CA ASN A 197 22.70 20.28 -9.77
C ASN A 197 21.98 20.70 -8.47
N PHE A 198 21.97 19.83 -7.46
CA PHE A 198 21.49 20.19 -6.12
C PHE A 198 22.56 20.91 -5.31
N LYS A 199 22.17 21.95 -4.58
CA LYS A 199 23.03 22.58 -3.57
C LYS A 199 22.83 21.91 -2.23
N VAL A 200 23.79 21.13 -1.78
CA VAL A 200 23.69 20.31 -0.56
C VAL A 200 23.98 21.17 0.67
N LEU A 201 23.07 21.14 1.65
CA LEU A 201 23.17 21.89 2.91
C LEU A 201 23.63 21.02 4.09
N SER A 202 23.25 19.76 4.12
CA SER A 202 23.64 18.82 5.17
C SER A 202 23.47 17.37 4.73
N ILE A 203 24.39 16.49 5.17
CA ILE A 203 24.31 15.03 5.03
C ILE A 203 24.58 14.43 6.41
N GLN A 204 23.65 13.66 6.94
CA GLN A 204 23.73 13.06 8.28
C GLN A 204 23.30 11.60 8.24
N THR A 205 23.92 10.78 9.08
CA THR A 205 23.50 9.40 9.33
C THR A 205 23.43 9.14 10.82
N SER A 206 22.56 8.22 11.25
CA SER A 206 22.49 7.75 12.62
C SER A 206 22.00 6.30 12.66
N LYS A 207 22.20 5.59 13.78
CA LYS A 207 21.68 4.23 13.98
C LYS A 207 20.17 4.17 13.77
N LEU A 208 19.40 5.16 14.24
CA LEU A 208 17.96 5.24 14.05
C LEU A 208 17.57 5.42 12.58
N ILE A 209 18.31 6.24 11.83
CA ILE A 209 18.07 6.42 10.39
C ILE A 209 18.28 5.10 9.65
N ASN A 210 19.31 4.34 10.03
CA ASN A 210 19.61 3.05 9.41
C ASN A 210 18.59 1.97 9.77
N ILE A 211 18.10 1.91 11.00
CA ILE A 211 17.03 0.97 11.41
C ILE A 211 15.74 1.27 10.65
N LEU A 212 15.39 2.54 10.47
CA LEU A 212 14.12 2.95 9.82
C LEU A 212 14.19 2.92 8.29
N TYR A 213 15.35 3.22 7.70
CA TYR A 213 15.47 3.49 6.26
C TYR A 213 16.67 2.80 5.60
N GLY A 214 17.47 2.04 6.34
CA GLY A 214 18.58 1.25 5.79
C GLY A 214 18.13 0.14 4.86
N PRO A 215 19.05 -0.49 4.12
CA PRO A 215 18.73 -1.58 3.19
C PRO A 215 18.05 -2.77 3.87
N ASP A 216 18.39 -3.06 5.13
CA ASP A 216 17.82 -4.15 5.93
C ASP A 216 16.61 -3.73 6.78
N SER A 217 16.06 -2.52 6.54
CA SER A 217 14.93 -2.02 7.31
C SER A 217 13.68 -2.88 7.12
N GLN A 218 13.10 -3.34 8.23
CA GLN A 218 11.81 -4.05 8.23
C GLN A 218 10.62 -3.17 7.81
N PHE A 219 10.82 -1.84 7.76
CA PHE A 219 9.82 -0.85 7.35
C PHE A 219 9.81 -0.57 5.85
N GLN A 220 10.59 -1.30 5.05
CA GLN A 220 10.50 -1.20 3.60
C GLN A 220 9.15 -1.75 3.13
N THR A 221 8.38 -0.92 2.45
CA THR A 221 7.09 -1.31 1.90
C THR A 221 7.28 -1.91 0.51
N LYS A 222 6.70 -3.09 0.29
CA LYS A 222 6.59 -3.66 -1.06
C LYS A 222 5.88 -2.67 -1.98
N MET A 223 6.34 -2.58 -3.23
CA MET A 223 5.62 -1.84 -4.25
C MET A 223 4.25 -2.52 -4.48
N SER A 224 3.17 -1.73 -4.54
CA SER A 224 1.86 -2.30 -4.84
C SER A 224 1.85 -2.85 -6.27
N THR A 225 1.10 -3.94 -6.52
CA THR A 225 1.01 -4.53 -7.87
C THR A 225 0.57 -3.50 -8.91
N LYS A 226 -0.36 -2.62 -8.56
CA LYS A 226 -0.81 -1.51 -9.41
C LYS A 226 0.32 -0.55 -9.77
N ASP A 227 1.15 -0.16 -8.79
CA ASP A 227 2.30 0.72 -9.02
C ASP A 227 3.39 0.01 -9.85
N LEU A 228 3.57 -1.30 -9.62
CA LEU A 228 4.52 -2.13 -10.35
C LEU A 228 4.12 -2.27 -11.82
N VAL A 229 2.85 -2.57 -12.09
CA VAL A 229 2.31 -2.61 -13.46
C VAL A 229 2.56 -1.30 -14.17
N PHE A 230 2.18 -0.19 -13.56
CA PHE A 230 2.37 1.14 -14.16
C PHE A 230 3.84 1.42 -14.45
N TRP A 231 4.73 1.11 -13.50
CA TRP A 231 6.17 1.32 -13.64
C TRP A 231 6.76 0.45 -14.76
N LEU A 232 6.41 -0.85 -14.81
CA LEU A 232 6.88 -1.76 -15.86
C LEU A 232 6.39 -1.36 -17.25
N THR A 233 5.10 -1.04 -17.39
CA THR A 233 4.52 -0.61 -18.66
C THR A 233 5.20 0.66 -19.20
N GLN A 234 5.45 1.65 -18.32
CA GLN A 234 6.14 2.87 -18.74
C GLN A 234 7.60 2.58 -19.09
N LEU A 235 8.30 1.76 -18.29
CA LEU A 235 9.70 1.42 -18.54
C LEU A 235 9.85 0.65 -19.86
N SER A 236 9.02 -0.37 -20.10
CA SER A 236 8.97 -1.11 -21.37
C SER A 236 8.74 -0.17 -22.56
N THR A 237 7.75 0.75 -22.44
CA THR A 237 7.44 1.72 -23.49
C THR A 237 8.63 2.63 -23.81
N TYR A 238 9.36 3.13 -22.80
CA TYR A 238 10.51 4.00 -23.02
C TYR A 238 11.67 3.26 -23.70
N ILE A 239 11.95 2.03 -23.26
CA ILE A 239 13.01 1.19 -23.85
C ILE A 239 12.67 0.83 -25.31
N LYS A 240 11.42 0.44 -25.58
CA LYS A 240 10.92 0.23 -26.96
C LYS A 240 11.06 1.46 -27.86
N SER A 241 10.96 2.65 -27.26
CA SER A 241 11.15 3.92 -27.99
C SER A 241 12.62 4.31 -28.16
N GLY A 242 13.58 3.43 -27.80
CA GLY A 242 15.02 3.65 -27.92
C GLY A 242 15.63 4.53 -26.84
N ILE A 243 14.88 4.86 -25.77
CA ILE A 243 15.41 5.60 -24.63
C ILE A 243 16.24 4.66 -23.77
N THR A 244 17.46 5.08 -23.39
CA THR A 244 18.33 4.26 -22.55
C THR A 244 17.69 3.94 -21.20
N LEU A 245 18.04 2.81 -20.62
CA LEU A 245 17.50 2.35 -19.31
C LEU A 245 17.69 3.41 -18.22
N THR A 246 18.88 4.01 -18.13
CA THR A 246 19.19 5.03 -17.10
C THR A 246 18.33 6.28 -17.28
N GLU A 247 18.13 6.75 -18.52
CA GLU A 247 17.30 7.93 -18.78
C GLU A 247 15.82 7.62 -18.58
N SER A 248 15.36 6.43 -18.99
CA SER A 248 14.00 5.95 -18.72
C SER A 248 13.70 5.94 -17.22
N MET A 249 14.62 5.43 -16.40
CA MET A 249 14.48 5.46 -14.95
C MET A 249 14.52 6.88 -14.37
N ARG A 250 15.31 7.80 -14.96
CA ARG A 250 15.34 9.22 -14.57
C ARG A 250 14.02 9.92 -14.86
N ILE A 251 13.41 9.66 -16.01
CA ILE A 251 12.08 10.17 -16.39
C ILE A 251 11.03 9.66 -15.39
N LEU A 252 11.06 8.34 -15.08
CA LEU A 252 10.14 7.72 -14.12
C LEU A 252 10.32 8.30 -12.71
N SER A 253 11.54 8.56 -12.27
CA SER A 253 11.78 9.23 -10.99
C SER A 253 11.11 10.61 -10.93
N LYS A 254 11.20 11.40 -12.00
CA LYS A 254 10.54 12.72 -12.08
C LYS A 254 9.01 12.62 -12.10
N GLN A 255 8.44 11.65 -12.81
CA GLN A 255 6.99 11.47 -12.94
C GLN A 255 6.36 10.87 -11.67
N LEU A 256 6.95 9.80 -11.13
CA LEU A 256 6.39 9.01 -10.04
C LEU A 256 6.88 9.46 -8.65
N GLY A 257 7.91 10.27 -8.62
CA GLY A 257 8.56 10.76 -7.41
C GLY A 257 7.78 11.79 -6.59
N LYS A 258 6.46 11.95 -6.81
CA LYS A 258 5.62 12.86 -6.01
C LYS A 258 5.63 12.52 -4.51
N LYS A 259 5.69 11.24 -4.16
CA LYS A 259 5.87 10.76 -2.77
C LYS A 259 7.36 10.60 -2.48
N ARG A 260 7.85 11.16 -1.37
CA ARG A 260 9.27 11.09 -0.97
C ARG A 260 9.86 9.68 -0.95
N SER A 261 9.07 8.68 -0.52
CA SER A 261 9.51 7.27 -0.50
C SER A 261 9.75 6.71 -1.90
N LYS A 262 8.86 7.01 -2.86
CA LYS A 262 9.01 6.56 -4.24
C LYS A 262 10.16 7.29 -4.95
N LYS A 263 10.30 8.59 -4.72
CA LYS A 263 11.43 9.36 -5.28
C LYS A 263 12.76 8.78 -4.83
N ARG A 264 12.92 8.51 -3.53
CA ARG A 264 14.11 7.88 -2.97
C ARG A 264 14.45 6.54 -3.64
N LEU A 265 13.43 5.69 -3.83
CA LEU A 265 13.57 4.39 -4.49
C LEU A 265 14.14 4.54 -5.90
N TYR A 266 13.52 5.39 -6.72
CA TYR A 266 13.93 5.58 -8.10
C TYR A 266 15.27 6.28 -8.23
N ASP A 267 15.55 7.30 -7.41
CA ASP A 267 16.83 7.99 -7.38
C ASP A 267 17.98 7.05 -6.99
N SER A 268 17.75 6.10 -6.06
CA SER A 268 18.72 5.06 -5.71
C SER A 268 19.02 4.12 -6.87
N ILE A 269 17.99 3.71 -7.64
CA ILE A 269 18.18 2.87 -8.82
C ILE A 269 18.96 3.63 -9.89
N VAL A 270 18.58 4.88 -10.20
CA VAL A 270 19.28 5.74 -11.17
C VAL A 270 20.76 5.89 -10.78
N TYR A 271 21.03 6.10 -9.49
CA TYR A 271 22.40 6.22 -8.99
C TYR A 271 23.22 4.95 -9.24
N ASN A 272 22.69 3.76 -8.88
CA ASN A 272 23.39 2.49 -9.11
C ASN A 272 23.66 2.25 -10.59
N LEU A 273 22.67 2.52 -11.46
CA LEU A 273 22.83 2.43 -12.93
C LEU A 273 23.91 3.40 -13.46
N THR A 274 23.98 4.60 -12.91
CA THR A 274 25.01 5.60 -13.28
C THR A 274 26.42 5.15 -12.87
N LEU A 275 26.53 4.35 -11.79
CA LEU A 275 27.79 3.72 -11.37
C LEU A 275 28.19 2.52 -12.22
N GLY A 276 27.37 2.13 -13.22
CA GLY A 276 27.60 0.97 -14.08
C GLY A 276 27.18 -0.36 -13.47
N GLU A 277 26.39 -0.35 -12.39
CA GLU A 277 25.83 -1.58 -11.85
C GLU A 277 24.73 -2.12 -12.74
N SER A 278 24.54 -3.46 -12.74
CA SER A 278 23.45 -4.08 -13.46
C SER A 278 22.08 -3.66 -12.91
N PHE A 279 21.07 -3.66 -13.75
CA PHE A 279 19.71 -3.26 -13.37
C PHE A 279 19.13 -4.22 -12.33
N SER A 280 19.32 -5.52 -12.52
CA SER A 280 18.91 -6.55 -11.57
C SER A 280 19.54 -6.35 -10.18
N THR A 281 20.84 -6.03 -10.12
CA THR A 281 21.54 -5.72 -8.86
C THR A 281 20.98 -4.44 -8.24
N SER A 282 20.73 -3.41 -9.05
CA SER A 282 20.16 -2.14 -8.60
C SER A 282 18.78 -2.32 -7.98
N LEU A 283 17.94 -3.21 -8.53
CA LEU A 283 16.63 -3.56 -7.98
C LEU A 283 16.77 -4.40 -6.70
N ALA A 284 17.67 -5.39 -6.69
CA ALA A 284 17.91 -6.26 -5.53
C ALA A 284 18.35 -5.45 -4.29
N LYS A 285 19.18 -4.43 -4.47
CA LYS A 285 19.59 -3.50 -3.40
C LYS A 285 18.43 -2.73 -2.76
N GLN A 286 17.25 -2.69 -3.39
CA GLN A 286 16.05 -2.10 -2.81
C GLN A 286 15.31 -3.06 -1.85
N GLY A 287 15.93 -4.16 -1.48
CA GLY A 287 15.42 -5.14 -0.52
C GLY A 287 14.11 -5.78 -0.99
N LYS A 288 13.08 -5.78 -0.12
CA LYS A 288 11.79 -6.42 -0.40
C LYS A 288 10.83 -5.58 -1.27
N THR A 289 11.29 -4.46 -1.83
CA THR A 289 10.42 -3.55 -2.60
C THR A 289 9.94 -4.19 -3.90
N PHE A 290 10.83 -4.85 -4.62
CA PHE A 290 10.52 -5.55 -5.87
C PHE A 290 10.35 -7.06 -5.64
N PRO A 291 9.47 -7.73 -6.40
CA PRO A 291 9.32 -9.19 -6.33
C PRO A 291 10.59 -9.91 -6.80
N ALA A 292 10.94 -11.01 -6.14
CA ALA A 292 12.11 -11.83 -6.52
C ALA A 292 12.04 -12.35 -7.96
N LEU A 293 10.84 -12.75 -8.41
CA LEU A 293 10.59 -13.15 -9.80
C LEU A 293 11.05 -12.08 -10.79
N LEU A 294 10.64 -10.82 -10.59
CA LEU A 294 11.03 -9.73 -11.47
C LEU A 294 12.54 -9.52 -11.51
N ILE A 295 13.21 -9.56 -10.35
CA ILE A 295 14.66 -9.39 -10.26
C ILE A 295 15.39 -10.51 -11.02
N SER A 296 14.93 -11.76 -10.89
CA SER A 296 15.52 -12.90 -11.58
C SER A 296 15.30 -12.85 -13.09
N MET A 297 14.10 -12.48 -13.53
CA MET A 297 13.79 -12.29 -14.95
C MET A 297 14.66 -11.21 -15.59
N ILE A 298 14.80 -10.06 -14.91
CA ILE A 298 15.68 -8.98 -15.37
C ILE A 298 17.14 -9.43 -15.40
N LYS A 299 17.60 -10.22 -14.41
CA LYS A 299 18.97 -10.76 -14.38
C LYS A 299 19.25 -11.65 -15.58
N THR A 300 18.32 -12.53 -15.93
CA THR A 300 18.45 -13.38 -17.13
C THR A 300 18.43 -12.53 -18.39
N ALA A 301 17.52 -11.57 -18.50
CA ALA A 301 17.40 -10.67 -19.64
C ALA A 301 18.65 -9.78 -19.86
N GLU A 302 19.33 -9.37 -18.79
CA GLU A 302 20.61 -8.67 -18.88
C GLU A 302 21.72 -9.58 -19.44
N ALA A 303 21.71 -10.86 -19.06
CA ALA A 303 22.69 -11.83 -19.56
C ALA A 303 22.45 -12.22 -21.04
N THR A 304 21.19 -12.29 -21.48
CA THR A 304 20.82 -12.65 -22.87
C THR A 304 20.70 -11.43 -23.80
N GLY A 305 20.63 -10.21 -23.27
CA GLY A 305 20.39 -8.99 -24.03
C GLY A 305 18.92 -8.74 -24.37
N GLU A 306 17.98 -9.53 -23.84
CA GLU A 306 16.54 -9.50 -24.15
C GLU A 306 15.73 -8.67 -23.14
N LEU A 307 16.30 -7.55 -22.67
CA LEU A 307 15.67 -6.75 -21.62
C LEU A 307 14.34 -6.14 -22.05
N GLU A 308 14.22 -5.74 -23.32
CA GLU A 308 13.00 -5.12 -23.85
C GLU A 308 11.81 -6.08 -23.81
N SER A 309 11.98 -7.29 -24.40
CA SER A 309 10.92 -8.31 -24.42
C SER A 309 10.55 -8.78 -23.03
N THR A 310 11.53 -9.00 -22.17
CA THR A 310 11.32 -9.43 -20.78
C THR A 310 10.55 -8.40 -19.95
N LEU A 311 10.84 -7.11 -20.13
CA LEU A 311 10.09 -6.06 -19.43
C LEU A 311 8.63 -5.98 -19.88
N ASP A 312 8.36 -6.22 -21.17
CA ASP A 312 7.01 -6.29 -21.71
C ASP A 312 6.26 -7.50 -21.16
N ASP A 313 6.88 -8.66 -21.17
CA ASP A 313 6.34 -9.90 -20.60
C ASP A 313 6.02 -9.74 -19.12
N MET A 314 6.91 -9.10 -18.35
CA MET A 314 6.68 -8.81 -16.94
C MET A 314 5.55 -7.79 -16.72
N ALA A 315 5.44 -6.78 -17.58
CA ALA A 315 4.33 -5.84 -17.54
C ALA A 315 2.99 -6.54 -17.78
N ASN A 316 2.94 -7.42 -18.78
CA ASN A 316 1.75 -8.22 -19.09
C ASN A 316 1.42 -9.20 -17.95
N TYR A 317 2.42 -9.92 -17.43
CA TYR A 317 2.27 -10.84 -16.31
C TYR A 317 1.66 -10.15 -15.09
N TYR A 318 2.23 -9.03 -14.62
CA TYR A 318 1.71 -8.32 -13.45
C TYR A 318 0.39 -7.61 -13.73
N THR A 319 0.09 -7.23 -14.98
CA THR A 319 -1.22 -6.70 -15.38
C THR A 319 -2.31 -7.74 -15.18
N GLU A 320 -2.07 -8.97 -15.59
CA GLU A 320 -3.03 -10.05 -15.41
C GLU A 320 -3.19 -10.44 -13.93
N VAL A 321 -2.10 -10.48 -13.15
CA VAL A 321 -2.15 -10.69 -11.70
C VAL A 321 -3.01 -9.59 -11.04
N GLU A 322 -2.84 -8.33 -11.43
CA GLU A 322 -3.65 -7.21 -10.89
C GLU A 322 -5.11 -7.30 -11.34
N ASN A 323 -5.39 -7.69 -12.58
CA ASN A 323 -6.74 -7.87 -13.09
C ASN A 323 -7.47 -9.00 -12.37
N THR A 324 -6.82 -10.13 -12.15
CA THR A 324 -7.34 -11.24 -11.34
C THR A 324 -7.66 -10.80 -9.92
N ARG A 325 -6.74 -10.04 -9.29
CA ARG A 325 -6.95 -9.48 -7.96
C ARG A 325 -8.14 -8.52 -7.91
N LYS A 326 -8.27 -7.63 -8.91
CA LYS A 326 -9.41 -6.70 -9.00
C LYS A 326 -10.72 -7.43 -9.18
N ALA A 327 -10.77 -8.43 -10.04
CA ALA A 327 -11.96 -9.25 -10.25
C ALA A 327 -12.43 -9.91 -8.93
N MET A 328 -11.48 -10.52 -8.17
CA MET A 328 -11.77 -11.09 -6.86
C MET A 328 -12.32 -10.05 -5.86
N VAL A 329 -11.66 -8.89 -5.77
CA VAL A 329 -12.10 -7.83 -4.83
C VAL A 329 -13.49 -7.31 -5.22
N SER A 330 -13.75 -7.11 -6.53
CA SER A 330 -15.05 -6.65 -7.02
C SER A 330 -16.15 -7.68 -6.74
N ALA A 331 -15.88 -8.96 -6.95
CA ALA A 331 -16.84 -10.04 -6.70
C ALA A 331 -17.25 -10.12 -5.21
N LEU A 332 -16.30 -9.87 -4.30
CA LEU A 332 -16.53 -9.93 -2.85
C LEU A 332 -17.05 -8.61 -2.26
N MET A 333 -17.07 -7.52 -3.01
CA MET A 333 -17.47 -6.20 -2.48
C MET A 333 -18.94 -6.19 -2.07
N TYR A 334 -19.84 -6.65 -2.94
CA TYR A 334 -21.28 -6.68 -2.68
C TYR A 334 -21.64 -7.56 -1.47
N PRO A 335 -21.20 -8.83 -1.36
CA PRO A 335 -21.42 -9.65 -0.16
C PRO A 335 -20.87 -9.02 1.12
N THR A 336 -19.73 -8.39 1.05
CA THR A 336 -19.11 -7.72 2.21
C THR A 336 -19.97 -6.54 2.69
N ILE A 337 -20.43 -5.69 1.78
CA ILE A 337 -21.27 -4.53 2.13
C ILE A 337 -22.58 -5.01 2.78
N ILE A 338 -23.25 -6.01 2.16
CA ILE A 338 -24.49 -6.55 2.72
C ILE A 338 -24.26 -7.20 4.09
N SER A 339 -23.18 -7.98 4.25
CA SER A 339 -22.86 -8.61 5.53
C SER A 339 -22.63 -7.57 6.63
N VAL A 340 -21.87 -6.52 6.35
CA VAL A 340 -21.62 -5.44 7.31
C VAL A 340 -22.92 -4.71 7.67
N PHE A 341 -23.76 -4.42 6.68
CA PHE A 341 -25.06 -3.79 6.91
C PHE A 341 -25.98 -4.69 7.74
N SER A 342 -26.05 -5.98 7.42
CA SER A 342 -26.86 -6.97 8.14
C SER A 342 -26.45 -7.08 9.62
N VAL A 343 -25.14 -7.20 9.88
CA VAL A 343 -24.61 -7.22 11.25
C VAL A 343 -24.96 -5.92 11.97
N GLY A 344 -24.88 -4.78 11.30
CA GLY A 344 -25.28 -3.49 11.85
C GLY A 344 -26.76 -3.44 12.25
N VAL A 345 -27.64 -3.91 11.38
CA VAL A 345 -29.11 -3.97 11.64
C VAL A 345 -29.41 -4.92 12.80
N ILE A 346 -28.84 -6.14 12.80
CA ILE A 346 -29.02 -7.10 13.89
C ILE A 346 -28.56 -6.50 15.22
N THR A 347 -27.37 -5.93 15.23
CA THR A 347 -26.81 -5.29 16.43
C THR A 347 -27.68 -4.14 16.92
N PHE A 348 -28.17 -3.29 16.01
CA PHE A 348 -29.10 -2.22 16.35
C PHE A 348 -30.40 -2.74 16.98
N ILE A 349 -30.99 -3.76 16.40
CA ILE A 349 -32.24 -4.35 16.93
C ILE A 349 -31.99 -4.94 18.32
N LEU A 350 -30.94 -5.71 18.51
CA LEU A 350 -30.64 -6.34 19.80
C LEU A 350 -30.26 -5.31 20.89
N LEU A 351 -29.51 -4.25 20.55
CA LEU A 351 -29.04 -3.29 21.54
C LEU A 351 -30.05 -2.17 21.86
N TYR A 352 -30.94 -1.83 20.92
CA TYR A 352 -31.83 -0.68 21.07
C TYR A 352 -33.30 -1.03 21.05
N VAL A 353 -33.75 -1.90 20.14
CA VAL A 353 -35.16 -2.24 19.97
C VAL A 353 -35.62 -3.24 21.06
N MET A 354 -34.91 -4.35 21.23
CA MET A 354 -35.28 -5.40 22.17
C MET A 354 -35.41 -4.94 23.63
N PRO A 355 -34.52 -4.09 24.17
CA PRO A 355 -34.68 -3.60 25.56
C PRO A 355 -35.96 -2.77 25.79
N LYS A 356 -36.43 -2.07 24.76
CA LYS A 356 -37.68 -1.29 24.87
C LYS A 356 -38.89 -2.21 24.97
N PHE A 357 -38.86 -3.31 24.26
CA PHE A 357 -39.94 -4.32 24.34
C PHE A 357 -39.89 -5.08 25.66
N GLU A 358 -38.70 -5.34 26.24
CA GLU A 358 -38.55 -5.96 27.55
C GLU A 358 -39.30 -5.13 28.63
N GLY A 359 -39.17 -3.80 28.64
CA GLY A 359 -39.93 -2.92 29.54
C GLY A 359 -41.44 -3.09 29.38
N VAL A 360 -41.94 -3.08 28.13
CA VAL A 360 -43.37 -3.23 27.84
C VAL A 360 -43.90 -4.59 28.31
N TYR A 361 -43.17 -5.68 28.08
CA TYR A 361 -43.58 -7.03 28.48
C TYR A 361 -43.55 -7.23 29.98
N SER A 362 -42.56 -6.67 30.68
CA SER A 362 -42.48 -6.74 32.15
C SER A 362 -43.59 -5.99 32.85
N GLU A 363 -43.94 -4.78 32.34
CA GLU A 363 -45.07 -3.99 32.85
C GLU A 363 -46.41 -4.69 32.62
N ALA A 364 -46.55 -5.38 31.49
CA ALA A 364 -47.79 -6.04 31.11
C ALA A 364 -47.95 -7.47 31.72
N GLY A 365 -46.96 -8.01 32.45
CA GLY A 365 -46.98 -9.36 33.05
C GLY A 365 -47.08 -10.51 32.04
N ALA A 366 -46.67 -10.30 30.80
CA ALA A 366 -46.81 -11.25 29.69
C ALA A 366 -45.92 -12.48 29.88
N LYS A 367 -46.47 -13.68 29.66
CA LYS A 367 -45.65 -14.90 29.52
C LYS A 367 -44.91 -14.87 28.20
N LEU A 368 -43.59 -14.75 28.25
CA LEU A 368 -42.73 -14.70 27.08
C LEU A 368 -42.59 -16.09 26.45
N ASN A 369 -42.63 -16.15 25.13
CA ASN A 369 -42.28 -17.36 24.36
C ASN A 369 -40.77 -17.62 24.50
N PRO A 370 -40.31 -18.90 24.56
CA PRO A 370 -38.89 -19.26 24.67
C PRO A 370 -37.97 -18.60 23.63
N PHE A 371 -38.46 -18.36 22.42
CA PHE A 371 -37.70 -17.67 21.36
C PHE A 371 -37.49 -16.18 21.67
N THR A 372 -38.55 -15.50 22.16
CA THR A 372 -38.44 -14.10 22.58
C THR A 372 -37.52 -13.96 23.80
N GLN A 373 -37.64 -14.89 24.78
CA GLN A 373 -36.74 -14.95 25.93
C GLN A 373 -35.27 -15.08 25.47
N PHE A 374 -34.98 -16.01 24.57
CA PHE A 374 -33.64 -16.18 24.01
C PHE A 374 -33.08 -14.88 23.38
N LEU A 375 -33.91 -14.13 22.62
CA LEU A 375 -33.47 -12.86 22.01
C LEU A 375 -33.28 -11.76 23.06
N LEU A 376 -34.08 -11.71 24.12
CA LEU A 376 -33.89 -10.78 25.24
C LEU A 376 -32.63 -11.10 26.01
N ASP A 377 -32.37 -12.38 26.31
CA ASP A 377 -31.14 -12.83 26.98
C ASP A 377 -29.91 -12.51 26.14
N ALA A 378 -29.99 -12.74 24.80
CA ALA A 378 -28.92 -12.36 23.87
C ALA A 378 -28.69 -10.83 23.83
N SER A 379 -29.78 -10.05 23.87
CA SER A 379 -29.72 -8.59 23.94
C SER A 379 -29.03 -8.12 25.23
N ALA A 380 -29.44 -8.63 26.39
CA ALA A 380 -28.86 -8.31 27.69
C ALA A 380 -27.38 -8.71 27.75
N PHE A 381 -27.05 -9.91 27.25
CA PHE A 381 -25.66 -10.38 27.16
C PHE A 381 -24.79 -9.44 26.30
N LEU A 382 -25.30 -9.04 25.13
CA LEU A 382 -24.57 -8.11 24.25
C LEU A 382 -24.39 -6.74 24.89
N GLN A 383 -25.42 -6.17 25.53
CA GLN A 383 -25.33 -4.87 26.19
C GLN A 383 -24.26 -4.86 27.28
N LEU A 384 -24.22 -5.91 28.12
CA LEU A 384 -23.27 -6.01 29.23
C LEU A 384 -21.84 -6.31 28.76
N ASN A 385 -21.67 -7.00 27.63
CA ASN A 385 -20.38 -7.56 27.25
C ASN A 385 -19.84 -7.07 25.89
N ILE A 386 -20.51 -6.15 25.18
CA ILE A 386 -20.10 -5.72 23.83
C ILE A 386 -18.64 -5.28 23.75
N VAL A 387 -18.17 -4.50 24.72
CA VAL A 387 -16.78 -4.04 24.78
C VAL A 387 -15.83 -5.23 25.00
N LYS A 388 -16.19 -6.16 25.88
CA LYS A 388 -15.39 -7.37 26.13
C LYS A 388 -15.34 -8.26 24.89
N ILE A 389 -16.49 -8.43 24.21
CA ILE A 389 -16.59 -9.22 22.96
C ILE A 389 -15.69 -8.61 21.89
N LEU A 390 -15.73 -7.28 21.70
CA LEU A 390 -14.88 -6.58 20.74
C LEU A 390 -13.39 -6.72 21.07
N LEU A 391 -13.02 -6.61 22.37
CA LEU A 391 -11.64 -6.77 22.80
C LEU A 391 -11.15 -8.21 22.60
N VAL A 392 -11.97 -9.21 22.95
CA VAL A 392 -11.64 -10.64 22.75
C VAL A 392 -11.53 -10.95 21.25
N ALA A 393 -12.46 -10.47 20.43
CA ALA A 393 -12.40 -10.64 18.97
C ALA A 393 -11.12 -10.01 18.40
N LEU A 394 -10.78 -8.78 18.80
CA LEU A 394 -9.55 -8.12 18.40
C LEU A 394 -8.30 -8.92 18.81
N LEU A 395 -8.28 -9.43 20.05
CA LEU A 395 -7.18 -10.25 20.56
C LEU A 395 -7.03 -11.55 19.77
N ILE A 396 -8.14 -12.25 19.48
CA ILE A 396 -8.15 -13.47 18.66
C ILE A 396 -7.60 -13.16 17.25
N ILE A 397 -8.05 -12.08 16.62
CA ILE A 397 -7.57 -11.67 15.29
C ILE A 397 -6.06 -11.38 15.34
N LEU A 398 -5.58 -10.65 16.35
CA LEU A 398 -4.15 -10.34 16.50
C LEU A 398 -3.31 -11.61 16.70
N ILE A 399 -3.75 -12.53 17.56
CA ILE A 399 -3.07 -13.81 17.80
C ILE A 399 -3.01 -14.62 16.50
N ASN A 400 -4.13 -14.74 15.77
CA ASN A 400 -4.15 -15.46 14.48
C ASN A 400 -3.20 -14.83 13.46
N ILE A 401 -3.13 -13.49 13.35
CA ILE A 401 -2.20 -12.80 12.45
C ILE A 401 -0.74 -13.09 12.85
N ILE A 402 -0.42 -13.07 14.15
CA ILE A 402 0.93 -13.34 14.65
C ILE A 402 1.32 -14.79 14.38
N LEU A 403 0.45 -15.75 14.69
CA LEU A 403 0.68 -17.18 14.45
C LEU A 403 0.84 -17.47 12.96
N TYR A 404 -0.04 -16.93 12.10
CA TYR A 404 0.03 -17.11 10.66
C TYR A 404 1.32 -16.56 10.03
N LYS A 405 1.85 -15.45 10.57
CA LYS A 405 3.11 -14.86 10.07
C LYS A 405 4.35 -15.60 10.55
N ASN A 406 4.36 -16.08 11.79
CA ASN A 406 5.58 -16.56 12.45
C ASN A 406 5.69 -18.08 12.52
N VAL A 407 4.56 -18.83 12.50
CA VAL A 407 4.54 -20.27 12.66
C VAL A 407 4.16 -20.94 11.35
N LYS A 408 5.13 -21.65 10.73
CA LYS A 408 4.96 -22.31 9.43
C LYS A 408 3.89 -23.41 9.49
N GLU A 409 3.89 -24.22 10.52
CA GLU A 409 2.94 -25.33 10.73
C GLU A 409 1.50 -24.82 10.88
N PHE A 410 1.31 -23.73 11.61
CA PHE A 410 -0.01 -23.10 11.76
C PHE A 410 -0.50 -22.53 10.42
N ARG A 411 0.38 -21.87 9.67
CA ARG A 411 0.06 -21.35 8.34
C ARG A 411 -0.33 -22.48 7.37
N LYS A 412 0.45 -23.59 7.36
CA LYS A 412 0.16 -24.79 6.57
C LYS A 412 -1.21 -25.36 6.94
N PHE A 413 -1.48 -25.54 8.25
CA PHE A 413 -2.76 -26.06 8.73
C PHE A 413 -3.94 -25.21 8.25
N ILE A 414 -3.89 -23.90 8.40
CA ILE A 414 -4.97 -23.00 7.96
C ILE A 414 -5.16 -23.09 6.43
N GLN A 415 -4.07 -23.12 5.66
CA GLN A 415 -4.14 -23.26 4.20
C GLN A 415 -4.72 -24.61 3.79
N GLU A 416 -4.33 -25.69 4.44
CA GLU A 416 -4.86 -27.02 4.17
C GLU A 416 -6.36 -27.13 4.47
N VAL A 417 -6.81 -26.61 5.61
CA VAL A 417 -8.23 -26.54 5.97
C VAL A 417 -8.99 -25.72 4.93
N ALA A 418 -8.49 -24.54 4.55
CA ALA A 418 -9.14 -23.67 3.56
C ALA A 418 -9.24 -24.35 2.18
N MET A 419 -8.19 -25.09 1.75
CA MET A 419 -8.16 -25.79 0.48
C MET A 419 -9.03 -27.06 0.45
N LYS A 420 -9.37 -27.65 1.62
CA LYS A 420 -10.27 -28.79 1.73
C LYS A 420 -11.74 -28.40 1.90
N LEU A 421 -12.05 -27.11 2.14
CA LEU A 421 -13.44 -26.65 2.25
C LEU A 421 -14.16 -26.78 0.89
N PRO A 422 -15.42 -27.26 0.90
CA PRO A 422 -16.23 -27.31 -0.31
C PRO A 422 -16.38 -25.91 -0.88
N LEU A 423 -16.42 -25.77 -2.22
CA LEU A 423 -16.47 -24.53 -2.99
C LEU A 423 -15.20 -23.68 -2.91
N PHE A 424 -14.77 -23.30 -1.71
CA PHE A 424 -13.59 -22.43 -1.51
C PHE A 424 -12.26 -23.13 -1.84
N GLY A 425 -12.17 -24.44 -1.56
CA GLY A 425 -10.95 -25.21 -1.81
C GLY A 425 -10.56 -25.23 -3.27
N LYS A 426 -11.52 -25.48 -4.19
CA LYS A 426 -11.26 -25.45 -5.64
C LYS A 426 -10.80 -24.08 -6.12
N ILE A 427 -11.38 -23.00 -5.60
CA ILE A 427 -10.97 -21.62 -5.95
C ILE A 427 -9.51 -21.39 -5.59
N ILE A 428 -9.09 -21.82 -4.39
CA ILE A 428 -7.69 -21.67 -3.94
C ILE A 428 -6.76 -22.54 -4.79
N ILE A 429 -7.12 -23.81 -5.02
CA ILE A 429 -6.31 -24.75 -5.82
C ILE A 429 -6.12 -24.21 -7.24
N TYR A 430 -7.18 -23.78 -7.92
CA TYR A 430 -7.10 -23.26 -9.29
C TYR A 430 -6.31 -21.96 -9.37
N LYS A 431 -6.45 -21.07 -8.36
CA LYS A 431 -5.63 -19.87 -8.26
C LYS A 431 -4.14 -20.21 -8.12
N GLU A 432 -3.78 -21.10 -7.20
CA GLU A 432 -2.38 -21.44 -6.96
C GLU A 432 -1.80 -22.17 -8.19
N MET A 433 -2.58 -23.07 -8.82
CA MET A 433 -2.16 -23.76 -10.06
C MET A 433 -1.97 -22.77 -11.22
N ASN A 434 -2.87 -21.81 -11.40
CA ASN A 434 -2.70 -20.74 -12.40
C ASN A 434 -1.41 -19.94 -12.17
N ILE A 435 -1.18 -19.49 -10.92
CA ILE A 435 0.04 -18.72 -10.57
C ILE A 435 1.30 -19.57 -10.83
N PHE A 436 1.30 -20.81 -10.36
CA PHE A 436 2.41 -21.74 -10.59
C PHE A 436 2.70 -21.91 -12.08
N ALA A 437 1.70 -22.34 -12.86
CA ALA A 437 1.86 -22.66 -14.27
C ALA A 437 2.27 -21.43 -15.09
N LYS A 438 1.65 -20.27 -14.82
CA LYS A 438 1.97 -19.01 -15.49
C LYS A 438 3.39 -18.54 -15.19
N THR A 439 3.79 -18.59 -13.92
CA THR A 439 5.14 -18.20 -13.52
C THR A 439 6.17 -19.15 -14.13
N PHE A 440 5.90 -20.45 -14.10
CA PHE A 440 6.81 -21.45 -14.69
C PHE A 440 6.92 -21.30 -16.20
N ALA A 441 5.80 -21.14 -16.91
CA ALA A 441 5.81 -20.87 -18.35
C ALA A 441 6.61 -19.62 -18.70
N SER A 442 6.41 -18.53 -17.95
CA SER A 442 7.13 -17.27 -18.15
C SER A 442 8.64 -17.42 -17.95
N LEU A 443 9.07 -18.15 -16.91
CA LEU A 443 10.49 -18.43 -16.65
C LEU A 443 11.12 -19.23 -17.79
N LEU A 444 10.47 -20.31 -18.21
CA LEU A 444 10.97 -21.19 -19.28
C LEU A 444 11.01 -20.48 -20.64
N LYS A 445 10.00 -19.67 -20.97
CA LYS A 445 9.98 -18.86 -22.21
C LYS A 445 11.12 -17.85 -22.28
N ASN A 446 11.53 -17.31 -21.13
CA ASN A 446 12.66 -16.39 -21.02
C ASN A 446 13.99 -17.12 -20.75
N ASN A 447 14.12 -18.36 -21.19
CA ASN A 447 15.34 -19.13 -21.15
C ASN A 447 15.95 -19.35 -19.74
N VAL A 448 15.14 -19.28 -18.69
CA VAL A 448 15.59 -19.63 -17.33
C VAL A 448 15.66 -21.15 -17.21
N PHE A 449 16.79 -21.68 -16.72
CA PHE A 449 16.94 -23.12 -16.53
C PHE A 449 15.84 -23.67 -15.61
N ILE A 450 15.42 -24.92 -15.89
CA ILE A 450 14.35 -25.58 -15.15
C ILE A 450 14.63 -25.62 -13.64
N THR A 451 15.87 -25.96 -13.26
CA THR A 451 16.29 -25.97 -11.83
C THR A 451 16.16 -24.63 -11.17
N ASP A 452 16.57 -23.55 -11.83
CA ASP A 452 16.49 -22.19 -11.31
C ASP A 452 15.03 -21.71 -11.26
N SER A 453 14.23 -22.10 -12.26
CA SER A 453 12.80 -21.81 -12.31
C SER A 453 12.06 -22.43 -11.13
N ILE A 454 12.33 -23.69 -10.78
CA ILE A 454 11.69 -24.35 -9.63
C ILE A 454 12.19 -23.76 -8.31
N ASN A 455 13.46 -23.40 -8.19
CA ASN A 455 13.98 -22.69 -7.01
C ASN A 455 13.29 -21.34 -6.82
N LEU A 456 13.12 -20.56 -7.89
CA LEU A 456 12.39 -19.29 -7.84
C LEU A 456 10.92 -19.49 -7.47
N LEU A 457 10.27 -20.50 -8.05
CA LEU A 457 8.89 -20.86 -7.69
C LEU A 457 8.77 -21.21 -6.20
N TYR A 458 9.73 -21.95 -5.65
CA TYR A 458 9.79 -22.23 -4.21
C TYR A 458 9.88 -20.96 -3.37
N GLU A 459 10.68 -19.97 -3.79
CA GLU A 459 10.85 -18.71 -3.06
C GLU A 459 9.62 -17.80 -3.14
N VAL A 460 8.97 -17.71 -4.32
CA VAL A 460 7.85 -16.78 -4.55
C VAL A 460 6.50 -17.34 -4.10
N THR A 461 6.38 -18.67 -3.99
CA THR A 461 5.14 -19.34 -3.59
C THR A 461 4.85 -19.08 -2.11
N SER A 462 3.68 -18.51 -1.84
CA SER A 462 3.22 -18.20 -0.48
C SER A 462 2.41 -19.32 0.16
N ASN A 463 1.93 -20.28 -0.63
CA ASN A 463 1.19 -21.45 -0.17
C ASN A 463 2.15 -22.56 0.24
N GLU A 464 2.13 -22.97 1.50
CA GLU A 464 3.08 -23.95 2.05
C GLU A 464 2.91 -25.34 1.43
N ILE A 465 1.71 -25.72 0.96
CA ILE A 465 1.45 -27.02 0.31
C ILE A 465 2.14 -27.05 -1.05
N TYR A 466 1.96 -26.03 -1.88
CA TYR A 466 2.66 -25.90 -3.15
C TYR A 466 4.16 -25.74 -2.96
N ARG A 467 4.59 -25.07 -1.90
CA ARG A 467 5.99 -24.92 -1.56
C ARG A 467 6.66 -26.26 -1.24
N GLU A 468 5.95 -27.18 -0.57
CA GLU A 468 6.42 -28.55 -0.33
C GLU A 468 6.52 -29.35 -1.65
N ILE A 469 5.57 -29.17 -2.57
CA ILE A 469 5.66 -29.80 -3.90
C ILE A 469 6.89 -29.28 -4.63
N MET A 470 7.16 -27.96 -4.61
CA MET A 470 8.37 -27.40 -5.24
C MET A 470 9.65 -27.95 -4.60
N LEU A 471 9.70 -28.06 -3.27
CA LEU A 471 10.85 -28.65 -2.56
C LEU A 471 11.07 -30.11 -2.96
N LYS A 472 9.99 -30.90 -3.10
CA LYS A 472 10.07 -32.27 -3.61
C LYS A 472 10.58 -32.28 -5.04
N THR A 473 10.13 -31.35 -5.88
CA THR A 473 10.59 -31.22 -7.28
C THR A 473 12.09 -30.90 -7.36
N ILE A 474 12.60 -29.99 -6.52
CA ILE A 474 14.02 -29.67 -6.43
C ILE A 474 14.84 -30.93 -6.09
N ASN A 475 14.38 -31.71 -5.11
CA ASN A 475 15.02 -32.93 -4.69
C ASN A 475 15.01 -34.03 -5.81
N ASN A 476 13.89 -34.13 -6.53
CA ASN A 476 13.77 -35.08 -7.66
C ASN A 476 14.72 -34.70 -8.79
N ILE A 477 14.79 -33.45 -9.19
CA ILE A 477 15.72 -32.96 -10.21
C ILE A 477 17.17 -33.24 -9.80
N ALA A 478 17.53 -33.02 -8.52
CA ALA A 478 18.87 -33.28 -8.00
C ALA A 478 19.26 -34.79 -8.10
N ARG A 479 18.25 -35.69 -8.12
CA ARG A 479 18.45 -37.15 -8.31
C ARG A 479 18.37 -37.58 -9.77
N GLY A 480 18.09 -36.67 -10.69
CA GLY A 480 17.84 -37.00 -12.10
C GLY A 480 16.47 -37.62 -12.36
N GLU A 481 15.54 -37.50 -11.41
CA GLU A 481 14.15 -37.95 -11.53
C GLU A 481 13.29 -36.91 -12.27
N LYS A 482 12.16 -37.35 -12.80
CA LYS A 482 11.24 -36.47 -13.54
C LYS A 482 10.57 -35.44 -12.64
N ILE A 483 10.34 -34.24 -13.18
CA ILE A 483 9.58 -33.17 -12.51
C ILE A 483 8.17 -33.67 -12.20
N SER A 484 7.51 -34.33 -13.17
CA SER A 484 6.14 -34.82 -13.08
C SER A 484 5.91 -35.77 -11.89
N GLU A 485 6.90 -36.51 -11.43
CA GLU A 485 6.79 -37.42 -10.28
C GLU A 485 6.47 -36.67 -8.96
N SER A 486 6.88 -35.40 -8.85
CA SER A 486 6.58 -34.59 -7.67
C SER A 486 5.11 -34.20 -7.59
N PHE A 487 4.44 -34.14 -8.72
CA PHE A 487 3.03 -33.76 -8.85
C PHE A 487 2.09 -34.96 -8.86
N TYR A 488 2.65 -36.20 -9.02
CA TYR A 488 1.83 -37.40 -9.03
C TYR A 488 1.10 -37.62 -7.72
N ASN A 489 -0.18 -37.93 -7.82
CA ASN A 489 -1.10 -38.22 -6.70
C ASN A 489 -1.11 -37.15 -5.59
N GLN A 490 -0.85 -35.88 -5.93
CA GLN A 490 -0.97 -34.77 -4.99
C GLN A 490 -2.40 -34.25 -4.99
N TRP A 491 -3.07 -34.31 -3.84
CA TRP A 491 -4.47 -33.88 -3.71
C TRP A 491 -4.71 -32.39 -4.07
N ALA A 492 -3.67 -31.55 -3.96
CA ALA A 492 -3.70 -30.13 -4.31
C ALA A 492 -3.39 -29.87 -5.79
N VAL A 493 -3.09 -30.90 -6.58
CA VAL A 493 -2.77 -30.79 -8.00
C VAL A 493 -3.89 -31.42 -8.81
N PRO A 494 -4.62 -30.66 -9.65
CA PRO A 494 -5.64 -31.22 -10.50
C PRO A 494 -5.04 -32.15 -11.57
N GLU A 495 -5.76 -33.23 -11.91
CA GLU A 495 -5.28 -34.25 -12.86
C GLU A 495 -4.89 -33.67 -14.22
N VAL A 496 -5.68 -32.72 -14.77
CA VAL A 496 -5.38 -32.06 -16.05
C VAL A 496 -4.00 -31.40 -16.01
N ALA A 497 -3.66 -30.69 -14.91
CA ALA A 497 -2.36 -30.06 -14.75
C ALA A 497 -1.24 -31.11 -14.70
N TYR A 498 -1.45 -32.19 -13.95
CA TYR A 498 -0.49 -33.28 -13.89
C TYR A 498 -0.17 -33.88 -15.28
N TYR A 499 -1.21 -34.25 -16.05
CA TYR A 499 -0.99 -34.83 -17.39
C TYR A 499 -0.33 -33.84 -18.37
N MET A 500 -0.62 -32.56 -18.27
CA MET A 500 0.04 -31.54 -19.08
C MET A 500 1.52 -31.40 -18.71
N ILE A 501 1.88 -31.51 -17.42
CA ILE A 501 3.29 -31.53 -16.97
C ILE A 501 3.99 -32.75 -17.54
N VAL A 502 3.39 -33.96 -17.44
CA VAL A 502 3.95 -35.21 -18.01
C VAL A 502 4.17 -35.09 -19.51
N THR A 503 3.19 -34.55 -20.23
CA THR A 503 3.27 -34.37 -21.69
C THR A 503 4.39 -33.39 -22.04
N GLY A 504 4.41 -32.20 -21.40
CA GLY A 504 5.42 -31.18 -21.66
C GLY A 504 6.85 -31.65 -21.33
N GLU A 505 7.00 -32.44 -20.26
CA GLU A 505 8.29 -33.02 -19.90
C GLU A 505 8.75 -34.07 -20.93
N SER A 506 7.83 -34.89 -21.46
CA SER A 506 8.15 -35.94 -22.43
C SER A 506 8.41 -35.42 -23.85
N THR A 507 7.74 -34.33 -24.24
CA THR A 507 7.90 -33.70 -25.57
C THR A 507 8.97 -32.60 -25.60
N GLY A 508 9.44 -32.14 -24.45
CA GLY A 508 10.33 -30.97 -24.32
C GLY A 508 9.61 -29.63 -24.45
N GLU A 509 8.27 -29.60 -24.53
CA GLU A 509 7.43 -28.41 -24.72
C GLU A 509 6.81 -27.95 -23.41
N LEU A 510 7.56 -28.07 -22.31
CA LEU A 510 7.04 -27.76 -20.96
C LEU A 510 6.54 -26.33 -20.81
N ALA A 511 7.21 -25.37 -21.46
CA ALA A 511 6.80 -23.96 -21.42
C ALA A 511 5.39 -23.74 -22.03
N GLU A 512 5.13 -24.37 -23.20
CA GLU A 512 3.85 -24.26 -23.90
C GLU A 512 2.73 -24.98 -23.12
N MET A 513 3.02 -26.18 -22.59
CA MET A 513 2.05 -26.91 -21.78
C MET A 513 1.69 -26.15 -20.50
N MET A 514 2.67 -25.52 -19.84
CA MET A 514 2.41 -24.70 -18.66
C MET A 514 1.59 -23.44 -18.99
N GLU A 515 1.78 -22.85 -20.16
CA GLU A 515 0.93 -21.74 -20.59
C GLU A 515 -0.52 -22.18 -20.81
N LYS A 516 -0.73 -23.33 -21.43
CA LYS A 516 -2.08 -23.92 -21.61
C LYS A 516 -2.73 -24.20 -20.25
N VAL A 517 -1.99 -24.77 -19.30
CA VAL A 517 -2.45 -24.99 -17.91
C VAL A 517 -2.83 -23.66 -17.24
N ALA A 518 -1.97 -22.65 -17.37
CA ALA A 518 -2.23 -21.34 -16.79
C ALA A 518 -3.54 -20.73 -17.33
N ASN A 519 -3.71 -20.71 -18.65
CA ASN A 519 -4.90 -20.16 -19.30
C ASN A 519 -6.16 -20.95 -18.92
N TYR A 520 -6.10 -22.27 -18.89
CA TYR A 520 -7.22 -23.11 -18.48
C TYR A 520 -7.66 -22.82 -17.05
N TYR A 521 -6.72 -22.83 -16.08
CA TYR A 521 -7.06 -22.56 -14.68
C TYR A 521 -7.40 -21.08 -14.40
N GLN A 522 -6.96 -20.16 -15.24
CA GLN A 522 -7.43 -18.77 -15.17
C GLN A 522 -8.92 -18.65 -15.47
N VAL A 523 -9.37 -19.32 -16.53
CA VAL A 523 -10.80 -19.35 -16.93
C VAL A 523 -11.64 -20.06 -15.87
N GLU A 524 -11.20 -21.26 -15.45
CA GLU A 524 -11.88 -22.05 -14.43
C GLU A 524 -11.97 -21.33 -13.08
N HIS A 525 -10.88 -20.70 -12.65
CA HIS A 525 -10.86 -19.91 -11.42
C HIS A 525 -11.86 -18.75 -11.49
N LYS A 526 -11.91 -18.03 -12.63
CA LYS A 526 -12.86 -16.95 -12.83
C LYS A 526 -14.30 -17.46 -12.79
N SER A 527 -14.60 -18.55 -13.50
CA SER A 527 -15.92 -19.18 -13.50
C SER A 527 -16.39 -19.59 -12.10
N LEU A 528 -15.49 -20.17 -11.28
CA LEU A 528 -15.80 -20.50 -9.88
C LEU A 528 -16.12 -19.27 -9.03
N ILE A 529 -15.42 -18.17 -9.23
CA ILE A 529 -15.70 -16.92 -8.52
C ILE A 529 -17.06 -16.36 -8.93
N ASP A 530 -17.36 -16.32 -10.21
CA ASP A 530 -18.64 -15.83 -10.75
C ASP A 530 -19.81 -16.70 -10.24
N ASN A 531 -19.66 -18.02 -10.23
CA ASN A 531 -20.63 -18.96 -9.67
C ASN A 531 -20.83 -18.78 -8.16
N LEU A 532 -19.75 -18.58 -7.40
CA LEU A 532 -19.82 -18.30 -5.97
C LEU A 532 -20.58 -16.99 -5.70
N GLN A 533 -20.32 -15.95 -6.48
CA GLN A 533 -21.04 -14.68 -6.38
C GLN A 533 -22.54 -14.85 -6.64
N ALA A 534 -22.91 -15.59 -7.69
CA ALA A 534 -24.30 -15.88 -8.01
C ALA A 534 -25.03 -16.68 -6.92
N LEU A 535 -24.32 -17.56 -6.20
CA LEU A 535 -24.87 -18.32 -5.07
C LEU A 535 -24.99 -17.49 -3.79
N LEU A 536 -24.07 -16.56 -3.56
CA LEU A 536 -24.08 -15.74 -2.33
C LEU A 536 -25.32 -14.83 -2.25
N GLU A 537 -25.81 -14.33 -3.37
CA GLU A 537 -26.95 -13.41 -3.40
C GLU A 537 -28.24 -14.06 -2.84
N PRO A 538 -28.73 -15.21 -3.34
CA PRO A 538 -29.89 -15.90 -2.76
C PRO A 538 -29.68 -16.30 -1.29
N VAL A 539 -28.49 -16.78 -0.94
CA VAL A 539 -28.17 -17.18 0.44
C VAL A 539 -28.26 -15.98 1.39
N MET A 540 -27.77 -14.82 0.99
CA MET A 540 -27.85 -13.60 1.80
C MET A 540 -29.27 -13.09 1.93
N ILE A 541 -30.10 -13.18 0.87
CA ILE A 541 -31.52 -12.80 0.93
C ILE A 541 -32.26 -13.72 1.90
N ILE A 542 -32.08 -15.04 1.80
CA ILE A 542 -32.71 -16.02 2.71
C ILE A 542 -32.25 -15.77 4.16
N PHE A 543 -30.96 -15.55 4.37
CA PHE A 543 -30.40 -15.26 5.69
C PHE A 543 -31.06 -14.01 6.30
N LEU A 544 -31.14 -12.92 5.55
CA LEU A 544 -31.79 -11.68 5.98
C LEU A 544 -33.27 -11.89 6.29
N ALA A 545 -33.99 -12.61 5.41
CA ALA A 545 -35.42 -12.90 5.60
C ALA A 545 -35.65 -13.71 6.90
N VAL A 546 -34.82 -14.71 7.18
CA VAL A 546 -34.91 -15.52 8.40
C VAL A 546 -34.62 -14.69 9.65
N VAL A 547 -33.55 -13.88 9.60
CA VAL A 547 -33.15 -13.06 10.77
C VAL A 547 -34.19 -11.97 11.05
N VAL A 548 -34.55 -11.18 10.03
CA VAL A 548 -35.52 -10.08 10.18
C VAL A 548 -36.90 -10.63 10.50
N GLY A 549 -37.34 -11.69 9.80
CA GLY A 549 -38.59 -12.37 10.08
C GLY A 549 -38.65 -12.94 11.49
N GLY A 550 -37.58 -13.57 11.95
CA GLY A 550 -37.46 -14.06 13.33
C GLY A 550 -37.60 -12.96 14.37
N ILE A 551 -36.95 -11.81 14.15
CA ILE A 551 -37.07 -10.66 15.06
C ILE A 551 -38.48 -10.08 15.07
N VAL A 552 -39.11 -9.94 13.89
CA VAL A 552 -40.51 -9.49 13.77
C VAL A 552 -41.45 -10.44 14.52
N LEU A 553 -41.26 -11.73 14.36
CA LEU A 553 -42.06 -12.74 15.10
C LEU A 553 -41.81 -12.65 16.62
N ALA A 554 -40.58 -12.44 17.06
CA ALA A 554 -40.25 -12.29 18.47
C ALA A 554 -40.92 -11.08 19.13
N VAL A 555 -41.20 -10.04 18.36
CA VAL A 555 -41.91 -8.84 18.82
C VAL A 555 -43.43 -9.04 18.78
N ILE A 556 -43.93 -9.63 17.69
CA ILE A 556 -45.39 -9.73 17.48
C ILE A 556 -46.03 -10.84 18.32
N LEU A 557 -45.38 -12.01 18.47
CA LEU A 557 -45.96 -13.15 19.20
C LEU A 557 -46.36 -12.81 20.65
N PRO A 558 -45.55 -12.15 21.47
CA PRO A 558 -45.94 -11.76 22.82
C PRO A 558 -47.08 -10.73 22.84
N MET A 559 -47.18 -9.84 21.80
CA MET A 559 -48.28 -8.88 21.70
C MET A 559 -49.63 -9.57 21.54
N PHE A 560 -49.70 -10.64 20.75
CA PHE A 560 -50.93 -11.46 20.65
C PHE A 560 -51.28 -12.13 21.97
N GLY A 561 -50.29 -12.66 22.71
CA GLY A 561 -50.51 -13.23 24.05
C GLY A 561 -51.07 -12.22 25.06
N LEU A 562 -50.68 -10.94 24.96
CA LEU A 562 -51.25 -9.85 25.78
C LEU A 562 -52.75 -9.61 25.40
N TYR A 563 -53.08 -9.63 24.12
CA TYR A 563 -54.49 -9.48 23.67
C TYR A 563 -55.40 -10.58 24.19
N GLU A 564 -54.90 -11.81 24.33
CA GLU A 564 -55.67 -12.94 24.89
C GLU A 564 -55.89 -12.83 26.43
N GLN A 565 -55.01 -12.14 27.15
CA GLN A 565 -55.13 -11.95 28.59
C GLN A 565 -56.05 -10.77 28.97
N ILE A 566 -56.33 -9.85 28.07
CA ILE A 566 -57.21 -8.69 28.28
C ILE A 566 -58.69 -9.06 27.98
N LYS A 567 -58.96 -10.21 27.39
CA LYS A 567 -60.29 -10.79 27.26
C LYS A 567 -60.64 -11.66 28.46
#